data_e54d0212a7fdada082776ad049736273
#
_entry.id   e54d0212a7fdada082776ad049736273
#
_cell.length_a   1.000
_cell.length_b   1.000
_cell.length_c   1.000
_cell.angle_alpha   90.00
_cell.angle_beta   90.00
_cell.angle_gamma   90.00
#
_symmetry.space_group_name_H-M   'P 1'
#
loop_
_entity.id
_entity.type
_entity.pdbx_description
1 polymer ?
#
loop_
_entity_poly.entity_id
_entity_poly.type
_entity_poly.pdbx_seq_one_letter_code
_entity_poly.pdbx_strand_id
1 'polypeptide(L)'
;MPTPRVTSSPPPRANPLRYRTIPIIFGSITLFAFSSYCTYVYITLSRASASTVSSSPSEQTDVSTRYDTIARSFDTSVDWTEKVLRITKLRKKLLSQAHGDVLEVSIGTGRNLEYYNWGLTLRDGKGKEVGESKGKVKSFTAVDISEEMVNVAREKFLKLFPGKLGTRWIVGDASTEIPSPPMDTIERDGTLGKRKYDTVIQTMGLCSANDPVALLKNLGDCVKEDSGRILLLEHGRGNWKWLNGVLDKFAEGHAKEFGCWWNRDLEGIIKDSGLDIVDMYSVWWHGGTTWWIELKKPKAISENTEDQDIPPKLRNDEEAKKKWW
;
A
#
# COMPACT_ATOMS: atom_id res chain seq x y z
N MET A 1 -81.98 -26.33 46.39
CA MET A 1 -81.67 -25.30 45.34
C MET A 1 -80.36 -25.70 44.72
N PRO A 2 -80.29 -26.04 43.41
CA PRO A 2 -78.99 -26.36 42.75
C PRO A 2 -78.30 -25.08 42.39
N THR A 3 -76.99 -24.97 42.64
CA THR A 3 -76.08 -23.89 42.32
C THR A 3 -75.81 -23.84 40.80
N PRO A 4 -75.83 -22.65 40.16
CA PRO A 4 -75.58 -22.54 38.73
C PRO A 4 -74.10 -22.85 38.45
N ARG A 5 -73.89 -23.71 37.44
CA ARG A 5 -72.55 -24.08 36.91
C ARG A 5 -72.06 -22.92 36.01
N VAL A 6 -71.07 -22.22 36.45
CA VAL A 6 -70.39 -21.19 35.64
C VAL A 6 -69.59 -21.92 34.55
N THR A 7 -70.07 -21.80 33.29
CA THR A 7 -69.34 -22.25 32.14
C THR A 7 -68.28 -21.21 31.77
N SER A 8 -67.01 -21.48 32.04
CA SER A 8 -65.90 -20.68 31.57
C SER A 8 -65.77 -20.83 30.05
N SER A 9 -65.86 -19.72 29.31
CA SER A 9 -65.59 -19.69 27.88
C SER A 9 -64.12 -20.05 27.60
N PRO A 10 -63.85 -20.87 26.56
CA PRO A 10 -62.48 -21.24 26.24
C PRO A 10 -61.67 -19.99 25.82
N PRO A 11 -60.36 -19.94 26.13
CA PRO A 11 -59.54 -18.80 25.77
C PRO A 11 -59.49 -18.64 24.26
N PRO A 12 -59.35 -17.41 23.76
CA PRO A 12 -59.33 -17.13 22.32
C PRO A 12 -58.15 -17.87 21.68
N ARG A 13 -58.42 -18.72 20.67
CA ARG A 13 -57.42 -19.42 19.90
C ARG A 13 -56.53 -18.38 19.21
N ALA A 14 -55.26 -18.34 19.61
CA ALA A 14 -54.25 -17.54 18.91
C ALA A 14 -54.23 -17.94 17.43
N ASN A 15 -54.44 -16.97 16.54
CA ASN A 15 -54.54 -17.22 15.09
C ASN A 15 -53.15 -17.63 14.54
N PRO A 16 -52.90 -18.93 14.20
CA PRO A 16 -51.59 -19.43 13.82
C PRO A 16 -51.02 -18.77 12.54
N LEU A 17 -51.91 -18.15 11.76
CA LEU A 17 -51.51 -17.40 10.56
C LEU A 17 -50.68 -16.14 10.88
N ARG A 18 -50.95 -15.47 12.02
CA ARG A 18 -50.22 -14.25 12.39
C ARG A 18 -48.73 -14.49 12.63
N TYR A 19 -48.34 -15.60 13.23
CA TYR A 19 -46.95 -15.96 13.54
C TYR A 19 -46.14 -16.33 12.29
N ARG A 20 -46.78 -16.79 11.20
CA ARG A 20 -46.11 -17.10 9.94
C ARG A 20 -46.13 -15.97 8.94
N THR A 21 -47.17 -15.17 8.92
CA THR A 21 -47.36 -14.09 7.95
C THR A 21 -46.44 -12.91 8.20
N ILE A 22 -46.19 -12.53 9.47
CA ILE A 22 -45.32 -11.41 9.81
C ILE A 22 -43.85 -11.66 9.35
N PRO A 23 -43.20 -12.80 9.66
CA PRO A 23 -41.83 -13.07 9.16
C PRO A 23 -41.75 -13.13 7.64
N ILE A 24 -42.79 -13.64 6.96
CA ILE A 24 -42.82 -13.72 5.51
C ILE A 24 -42.91 -12.31 4.89
N ILE A 25 -43.77 -11.44 5.43
CA ILE A 25 -43.88 -10.06 4.98
C ILE A 25 -42.57 -9.32 5.21
N PHE A 26 -42.00 -9.44 6.41
CA PHE A 26 -40.69 -8.81 6.71
C PHE A 26 -39.57 -9.32 5.80
N GLY A 27 -39.50 -10.63 5.60
CA GLY A 27 -38.52 -11.26 4.68
C GLY A 27 -38.69 -10.77 3.25
N SER A 28 -39.95 -10.65 2.77
CA SER A 28 -40.25 -10.16 1.41
C SER A 28 -39.88 -8.70 1.24
N ILE A 29 -40.17 -7.84 2.22
CA ILE A 29 -39.78 -6.42 2.19
C ILE A 29 -38.25 -6.28 2.21
N THR A 30 -37.57 -7.04 3.04
CA THR A 30 -36.10 -7.02 3.13
C THR A 30 -35.47 -7.48 1.81
N LEU A 31 -35.97 -8.56 1.21
CA LEU A 31 -35.50 -9.05 -0.07
C LEU A 31 -35.76 -8.06 -1.20
N PHE A 32 -36.94 -7.43 -1.22
CA PHE A 32 -37.27 -6.39 -2.19
C PHE A 32 -36.37 -5.16 -2.06
N ALA A 33 -36.16 -4.67 -0.84
CA ALA A 33 -35.29 -3.54 -0.57
C ALA A 33 -33.82 -3.84 -0.98
N PHE A 34 -33.34 -5.06 -0.66
CA PHE A 34 -32.01 -5.51 -1.05
C PHE A 34 -31.88 -5.64 -2.58
N SER A 35 -32.87 -6.24 -3.26
CA SER A 35 -32.87 -6.36 -4.72
C SER A 35 -32.91 -4.97 -5.39
N SER A 36 -33.76 -4.05 -4.87
CA SER A 36 -33.83 -2.68 -5.37
C SER A 36 -32.51 -1.94 -5.19
N TYR A 37 -31.87 -2.11 -4.04
CA TYR A 37 -30.53 -1.55 -3.77
C TYR A 37 -29.48 -2.13 -4.71
N CYS A 38 -29.45 -3.45 -4.91
CA CYS A 38 -28.53 -4.10 -5.86
C CYS A 38 -28.77 -3.60 -7.29
N THR A 39 -30.05 -3.44 -7.70
CA THR A 39 -30.41 -2.91 -9.02
C THR A 39 -29.97 -1.44 -9.15
N TYR A 40 -30.19 -0.61 -8.12
CA TYR A 40 -29.71 0.77 -8.08
C TYR A 40 -28.18 0.83 -8.23
N VAL A 41 -27.45 0.03 -7.44
CA VAL A 41 -25.99 -0.07 -7.51
C VAL A 41 -25.56 -0.52 -8.90
N TYR A 42 -26.18 -1.57 -9.45
CA TYR A 42 -25.89 -2.06 -10.79
C TYR A 42 -26.11 -1.00 -11.88
N ILE A 43 -27.25 -0.30 -11.87
CA ILE A 43 -27.53 0.77 -12.82
C ILE A 43 -26.55 1.92 -12.65
N THR A 44 -26.23 2.29 -11.40
CA THR A 44 -25.27 3.33 -11.09
C THR A 44 -23.89 2.96 -11.58
N LEU A 45 -23.45 1.75 -11.39
CA LEU A 45 -22.17 1.23 -11.89
C LEU A 45 -22.15 1.10 -13.44
N SER A 46 -23.25 0.66 -14.06
CA SER A 46 -23.34 0.46 -15.51
C SER A 46 -23.39 1.79 -16.29
N ARG A 47 -24.10 2.79 -15.77
CA ARG A 47 -24.21 4.13 -16.42
C ARG A 47 -22.89 4.91 -16.45
N ALA A 48 -21.91 4.50 -15.69
CA ALA A 48 -20.66 5.20 -15.54
C ALA A 48 -19.60 4.86 -16.56
N SER A 49 -19.89 4.00 -17.51
CA SER A 49 -18.97 3.66 -18.62
C SER A 49 -18.72 4.83 -19.61
N ALA A 50 -19.36 5.99 -19.43
CA ALA A 50 -19.27 7.09 -20.38
C ALA A 50 -18.15 8.12 -20.07
N SER A 51 -17.55 8.08 -18.89
CA SER A 51 -16.40 8.93 -18.53
C SER A 51 -15.33 8.10 -17.82
N THR A 52 -14.65 7.28 -18.58
CA THR A 52 -13.48 6.55 -18.07
C THR A 52 -12.32 7.52 -17.96
N VAL A 53 -11.96 7.89 -16.76
CA VAL A 53 -10.66 8.55 -16.52
C VAL A 53 -9.59 7.54 -16.89
N SER A 54 -8.66 7.94 -17.74
CA SER A 54 -7.55 7.12 -18.20
C SER A 54 -6.77 6.53 -17.02
N SER A 55 -6.33 5.29 -17.15
CA SER A 55 -5.37 4.69 -16.23
C SER A 55 -3.93 5.15 -16.50
N SER A 56 -3.73 5.91 -17.56
CA SER A 56 -2.42 6.47 -17.94
C SER A 56 -2.05 7.64 -17.03
N PRO A 57 -0.88 7.59 -16.37
CA PRO A 57 -0.42 8.69 -15.53
C PRO A 57 -0.31 10.04 -16.24
N SER A 58 -0.01 10.05 -17.56
CA SER A 58 0.12 11.26 -18.35
C SER A 58 -1.18 12.06 -18.52
N GLU A 59 -2.33 11.42 -18.33
CA GLU A 59 -3.65 12.04 -18.42
C GLU A 59 -4.26 12.36 -17.03
N GLN A 60 -3.57 11.99 -15.95
CA GLN A 60 -4.00 12.21 -14.59
C GLN A 60 -3.40 13.51 -14.04
N THR A 61 -4.23 14.31 -13.35
CA THR A 61 -3.77 15.56 -12.75
C THR A 61 -2.90 15.32 -11.51
N ASP A 62 -1.96 16.22 -11.24
CA ASP A 62 -1.17 16.20 -10.02
C ASP A 62 -2.06 16.44 -8.80
N VAL A 63 -1.95 15.54 -7.82
CA VAL A 63 -2.72 15.56 -6.58
C VAL A 63 -1.82 15.59 -5.33
N SER A 64 -0.52 15.77 -5.51
CA SER A 64 0.49 15.71 -4.44
C SER A 64 0.25 16.75 -3.33
N THR A 65 -0.22 17.94 -3.69
CA THR A 65 -0.52 19.03 -2.73
C THR A 65 -1.61 18.68 -1.73
N ARG A 66 -2.43 17.64 -2.02
CA ARG A 66 -3.47 17.17 -1.09
C ARG A 66 -2.87 16.70 0.23
N TYR A 67 -1.66 16.12 0.19
CA TYR A 67 -1.02 15.53 1.36
C TYR A 67 -0.64 16.56 2.42
N ASP A 68 -0.30 17.80 2.07
CA ASP A 68 -0.03 18.86 3.05
C ASP A 68 -1.25 19.15 3.93
N THR A 69 -2.45 19.07 3.33
CA THR A 69 -3.69 19.38 4.06
C THR A 69 -4.19 18.25 4.96
N ILE A 70 -3.88 16.99 4.63
CA ILE A 70 -4.39 15.83 5.36
C ILE A 70 -3.36 15.17 6.28
N ALA A 71 -2.09 15.57 6.24
CA ALA A 71 -0.98 14.90 6.93
C ALA A 71 -1.29 14.55 8.40
N ARG A 72 -1.78 15.50 9.18
CA ARG A 72 -2.04 15.30 10.63
C ARG A 72 -3.23 14.38 10.94
N SER A 73 -4.18 14.24 10.01
CA SER A 73 -5.36 13.36 10.16
C SER A 73 -5.24 12.06 9.37
N PHE A 74 -4.20 11.92 8.55
CA PHE A 74 -4.04 10.82 7.61
C PHE A 74 -4.09 9.46 8.31
N ASP A 75 -3.28 9.26 9.36
CA ASP A 75 -3.21 7.99 10.07
C ASP A 75 -4.59 7.54 10.61
N THR A 76 -5.36 8.44 11.20
CA THR A 76 -6.69 8.12 11.72
C THR A 76 -7.68 7.76 10.62
N SER A 77 -7.56 8.36 9.44
CA SER A 77 -8.43 8.08 8.30
C SER A 77 -8.21 6.70 7.67
N VAL A 78 -6.94 6.21 7.67
CA VAL A 78 -6.58 4.96 7.00
C VAL A 78 -6.41 3.76 7.93
N ASP A 79 -6.26 3.99 9.25
CA ASP A 79 -5.95 2.95 10.24
C ASP A 79 -6.94 1.79 10.25
N TRP A 80 -8.24 2.07 10.20
CA TRP A 80 -9.26 1.03 10.20
C TRP A 80 -9.18 0.17 8.92
N THR A 81 -9.06 0.83 7.76
CA THR A 81 -8.97 0.16 6.45
C THR A 81 -7.72 -0.70 6.36
N GLU A 82 -6.55 -0.19 6.78
CA GLU A 82 -5.31 -0.97 6.79
C GLU A 82 -5.36 -2.19 7.72
N LYS A 83 -6.05 -2.06 8.87
CA LYS A 83 -6.26 -3.20 9.79
C LYS A 83 -7.14 -4.27 9.16
N VAL A 84 -8.28 -3.90 8.60
CA VAL A 84 -9.23 -4.82 7.95
C VAL A 84 -8.58 -5.53 6.75
N LEU A 85 -7.89 -4.78 5.90
CA LEU A 85 -7.18 -5.29 4.73
C LEU A 85 -5.82 -5.94 5.08
N ARG A 86 -5.43 -5.99 6.36
CA ARG A 86 -4.15 -6.56 6.81
C ARG A 86 -2.92 -5.95 6.12
N ILE A 87 -2.99 -4.71 5.65
CA ILE A 87 -1.89 -3.98 5.01
C ILE A 87 -0.68 -3.91 5.95
N THR A 88 -0.90 -3.69 7.24
CA THR A 88 0.16 -3.71 8.27
C THR A 88 0.98 -5.00 8.26
N LYS A 89 0.34 -6.17 8.01
CA LYS A 89 1.07 -7.45 7.91
C LYS A 89 1.96 -7.49 6.66
N LEU A 90 1.47 -6.94 5.55
CA LEU A 90 2.24 -6.81 4.32
C LEU A 90 3.44 -5.87 4.50
N ARG A 91 3.22 -4.69 5.12
CA ARG A 91 4.30 -3.74 5.46
C ARG A 91 5.39 -4.44 6.29
N LYS A 92 5.02 -5.08 7.40
CA LYS A 92 5.98 -5.81 8.26
C LYS A 92 6.83 -6.81 7.48
N LYS A 93 6.21 -7.59 6.60
CA LYS A 93 6.90 -8.56 5.75
C LYS A 93 7.84 -7.89 4.76
N LEU A 94 7.41 -6.79 4.12
CA LEU A 94 8.24 -6.04 3.19
C LEU A 94 9.47 -5.46 3.91
N LEU A 95 9.25 -4.77 5.02
CA LEU A 95 10.28 -4.05 5.79
C LEU A 95 11.26 -5.00 6.49
N SER A 96 10.88 -6.24 6.75
CA SER A 96 11.80 -7.26 7.29
C SER A 96 12.96 -7.61 6.35
N GLN A 97 12.83 -7.25 5.06
CA GLN A 97 13.85 -7.44 4.03
C GLN A 97 14.81 -6.25 3.93
N ALA A 98 14.42 -5.08 4.46
CA ALA A 98 15.23 -3.87 4.40
C ALA A 98 16.54 -4.04 5.18
N HIS A 99 17.67 -3.65 4.57
CA HIS A 99 19.00 -3.71 5.16
C HIS A 99 19.96 -2.70 4.54
N GLY A 100 21.05 -2.44 5.22
CA GLY A 100 22.13 -1.58 4.75
C GLY A 100 21.77 -0.10 4.73
N ASP A 101 22.18 0.59 3.70
CA ASP A 101 21.79 1.97 3.45
C ASP A 101 20.38 1.94 2.82
N VAL A 102 19.40 2.46 3.56
CA VAL A 102 17.98 2.39 3.20
C VAL A 102 17.46 3.76 2.78
N LEU A 103 16.78 3.79 1.65
CA LEU A 103 15.97 4.93 1.19
C LEU A 103 14.49 4.56 1.30
N GLU A 104 13.69 5.39 1.92
CA GLU A 104 12.24 5.33 1.82
C GLU A 104 11.71 6.56 1.10
N VAL A 105 11.02 6.33 -0.01
CA VAL A 105 10.39 7.38 -0.83
C VAL A 105 8.89 7.40 -0.56
N SER A 106 8.30 8.59 -0.62
CA SER A 106 6.92 8.81 -0.22
C SER A 106 6.68 8.31 1.20
N ILE A 107 7.52 8.78 2.15
CA ILE A 107 7.51 8.35 3.55
C ILE A 107 6.14 8.58 4.20
N GLY A 108 5.37 9.58 3.72
CA GLY A 108 4.11 9.98 4.30
C GLY A 108 4.26 10.31 5.78
N THR A 109 3.32 9.87 6.60
CA THR A 109 3.36 10.04 8.07
C THR A 109 4.29 9.06 8.79
N GLY A 110 5.14 8.32 8.05
CA GLY A 110 6.08 7.37 8.64
C GLY A 110 5.42 6.08 9.16
N ARG A 111 4.43 5.54 8.45
CA ARG A 111 3.71 4.31 8.83
C ARG A 111 4.56 3.06 8.83
N ASN A 112 5.71 3.08 8.17
CA ASN A 112 6.67 1.98 8.10
C ASN A 112 7.71 1.99 9.22
N LEU A 113 7.92 3.11 9.89
CA LEU A 113 9.04 3.34 10.82
C LEU A 113 9.16 2.30 11.92
N GLU A 114 8.04 1.81 12.44
CA GLU A 114 8.01 0.79 13.51
C GLU A 114 8.48 -0.60 13.05
N TYR A 115 8.52 -0.86 11.74
CA TYR A 115 8.74 -2.21 11.21
C TYR A 115 10.14 -2.45 10.69
N TYR A 116 10.98 -1.41 10.64
CA TYR A 116 12.39 -1.55 10.33
C TYR A 116 13.17 -2.19 11.47
N ASN A 117 14.19 -2.96 11.13
CA ASN A 117 15.15 -3.46 12.13
C ASN A 117 16.24 -2.41 12.39
N TRP A 118 15.95 -1.50 13.30
CA TRP A 118 16.85 -0.42 13.67
C TRP A 118 18.06 -0.83 14.53
N GLY A 119 18.08 -2.08 15.04
CA GLY A 119 18.93 -2.44 16.16
C GLY A 119 18.43 -1.82 17.46
N LEU A 120 18.31 -2.62 18.48
CA LEU A 120 17.86 -2.18 19.79
C LEU A 120 18.96 -2.41 20.81
N THR A 121 19.17 -1.44 21.71
CA THR A 121 19.92 -1.68 22.93
C THR A 121 19.12 -2.64 23.80
N LEU A 122 19.65 -3.85 23.99
CA LEU A 122 19.02 -4.86 24.84
C LEU A 122 19.22 -4.46 26.30
N ARG A 123 18.12 -4.32 27.05
CA ARG A 123 18.14 -4.04 28.49
C ARG A 123 17.60 -5.24 29.25
N ASP A 124 18.23 -5.58 30.38
CA ASP A 124 17.71 -6.60 31.29
C ASP A 124 16.45 -6.11 32.02
N GLY A 125 15.78 -7.03 32.79
CA GLY A 125 14.61 -6.69 33.57
C GLY A 125 14.81 -5.61 34.67
N LYS A 126 16.06 -5.15 34.88
CA LYS A 126 16.46 -4.07 35.78
C LYS A 126 16.83 -2.78 35.03
N GLY A 127 16.63 -2.75 33.69
CA GLY A 127 16.92 -1.60 32.83
C GLY A 127 18.41 -1.40 32.50
N LYS A 128 19.31 -2.33 32.89
CA LYS A 128 20.73 -2.29 32.58
C LYS A 128 20.96 -2.77 31.13
N GLU A 129 21.78 -2.06 30.37
CA GLU A 129 22.17 -2.47 29.02
C GLU A 129 22.99 -3.76 29.06
N VAL A 130 22.50 -4.80 28.40
CA VAL A 130 23.11 -6.14 28.36
C VAL A 130 23.64 -6.48 26.97
N GLY A 131 23.45 -5.60 25.97
CA GLY A 131 23.96 -5.74 24.63
C GLY A 131 23.23 -4.87 23.62
N GLU A 132 23.80 -4.75 22.43
CA GLU A 132 23.12 -4.16 21.27
C GLU A 132 22.78 -5.25 20.26
N SER A 133 21.51 -5.33 19.88
CA SER A 133 21.11 -6.05 18.68
C SER A 133 21.55 -5.22 17.48
N LYS A 134 22.50 -5.77 16.70
CA LYS A 134 22.95 -5.10 15.47
C LYS A 134 21.78 -5.01 14.49
N GLY A 135 21.29 -3.77 14.26
CA GLY A 135 20.23 -3.50 13.31
C GLY A 135 20.65 -3.87 11.88
N LYS A 136 19.66 -4.22 11.07
CA LYS A 136 19.87 -4.42 9.63
C LYS A 136 20.02 -3.08 8.89
N VAL A 137 19.35 -2.01 9.36
CA VAL A 137 19.43 -0.65 8.81
C VAL A 137 20.66 0.06 9.34
N LYS A 138 21.59 0.40 8.46
CA LYS A 138 22.83 1.13 8.78
C LYS A 138 22.63 2.63 8.72
N SER A 139 22.07 3.13 7.63
CA SER A 139 21.64 4.51 7.46
C SER A 139 20.23 4.56 6.87
N PHE A 140 19.53 5.66 7.09
CA PHE A 140 18.16 5.83 6.62
C PHE A 140 17.97 7.23 6.03
N THR A 141 17.44 7.28 4.83
CA THR A 141 17.03 8.52 4.18
C THR A 141 15.53 8.42 3.86
N ALA A 142 14.77 9.38 4.35
CA ALA A 142 13.36 9.55 4.04
C ALA A 142 13.17 10.71 3.08
N VAL A 143 12.37 10.52 2.03
CA VAL A 143 12.03 11.54 1.04
C VAL A 143 10.51 11.59 0.87
N ASP A 144 9.96 12.79 0.90
CA ASP A 144 8.57 13.06 0.52
C ASP A 144 8.46 14.45 -0.07
N ILE A 145 7.54 14.64 -1.01
CA ILE A 145 7.28 15.95 -1.61
C ILE A 145 6.56 16.89 -0.64
N SER A 146 5.78 16.33 0.31
CA SER A 146 5.02 17.07 1.30
C SER A 146 5.87 17.35 2.55
N GLU A 147 6.10 18.62 2.83
CA GLU A 147 6.80 19.06 4.03
C GLU A 147 6.06 18.62 5.32
N GLU A 148 4.74 18.74 5.35
CA GLU A 148 3.95 18.35 6.51
C GLU A 148 4.02 16.84 6.78
N MET A 149 4.04 15.99 5.72
CA MET A 149 4.25 14.55 5.87
C MET A 149 5.62 14.23 6.46
N VAL A 150 6.68 14.86 5.94
CA VAL A 150 8.05 14.69 6.48
C VAL A 150 8.14 15.11 7.95
N ASN A 151 7.50 16.22 8.31
CA ASN A 151 7.48 16.72 9.70
C ASN A 151 6.77 15.73 10.63
N VAL A 152 5.59 15.23 10.25
CA VAL A 152 4.83 14.22 11.03
C VAL A 152 5.65 12.93 11.18
N ALA A 153 6.26 12.44 10.10
CA ALA A 153 7.08 11.23 10.13
C ALA A 153 8.31 11.40 11.06
N ARG A 154 8.99 12.54 10.97
CA ARG A 154 10.14 12.88 11.82
C ARG A 154 9.76 12.98 13.30
N GLU A 155 8.66 13.65 13.63
CA GLU A 155 8.13 13.72 15.00
C GLU A 155 7.81 12.30 15.54
N LYS A 156 7.18 11.46 14.73
CA LYS A 156 6.89 10.06 15.08
C LYS A 156 8.18 9.28 15.33
N PHE A 157 9.18 9.42 14.45
CA PHE A 157 10.47 8.74 14.60
C PHE A 157 11.18 9.12 15.90
N LEU A 158 11.25 10.41 16.22
CA LEU A 158 11.90 10.90 17.45
C LEU A 158 11.19 10.39 18.72
N LYS A 159 9.87 10.20 18.68
CA LYS A 159 9.10 9.60 19.78
C LYS A 159 9.36 8.09 19.92
N LEU A 160 9.45 7.38 18.81
CA LEU A 160 9.66 5.92 18.81
C LEU A 160 11.10 5.52 19.12
N PHE A 161 12.06 6.30 18.64
CA PHE A 161 13.49 5.99 18.69
C PHE A 161 14.32 7.19 19.18
N PRO A 162 14.12 7.62 20.44
CA PRO A 162 14.84 8.77 20.99
C PRO A 162 16.35 8.51 20.98
N GLY A 163 17.11 9.46 20.43
CA GLY A 163 18.57 9.37 20.35
C GLY A 163 19.13 8.51 19.19
N LYS A 164 18.30 7.92 18.35
CA LYS A 164 18.78 7.21 17.16
C LYS A 164 19.34 8.20 16.14
N LEU A 165 20.60 8.00 15.78
CA LEU A 165 21.34 8.79 14.78
C LEU A 165 21.35 8.06 13.41
N GLY A 166 21.85 8.75 12.37
CA GLY A 166 22.00 8.18 11.03
C GLY A 166 20.74 8.22 10.19
N THR A 167 19.79 9.13 10.53
CA THR A 167 18.58 9.37 9.75
C THR A 167 18.62 10.75 9.09
N ARG A 168 18.17 10.82 7.83
CA ARG A 168 18.07 12.05 7.05
C ARG A 168 16.65 12.21 6.53
N TRP A 169 16.10 13.40 6.62
CA TRP A 169 14.73 13.72 6.25
C TRP A 169 14.75 14.82 5.20
N ILE A 170 14.15 14.58 4.05
CA ILE A 170 14.25 15.44 2.88
C ILE A 170 12.88 15.73 2.33
N VAL A 171 12.58 17.00 2.16
CA VAL A 171 11.41 17.47 1.40
C VAL A 171 11.86 17.65 -0.04
N GLY A 172 11.26 16.88 -0.97
CA GLY A 172 11.63 16.92 -2.38
C GLY A 172 10.92 15.88 -3.22
N ASP A 173 10.93 16.12 -4.51
CA ASP A 173 10.34 15.21 -5.51
C ASP A 173 11.39 14.17 -5.95
N ALA A 174 11.19 12.92 -5.52
CA ALA A 174 12.06 11.81 -5.88
C ALA A 174 12.01 11.43 -7.38
N SER A 175 11.05 11.93 -8.15
CA SER A 175 11.04 11.78 -9.59
C SER A 175 12.07 12.66 -10.30
N THR A 176 12.57 13.69 -9.62
CA THR A 176 13.58 14.62 -10.17
C THR A 176 14.97 14.35 -9.63
N GLU A 177 15.14 14.27 -8.29
CA GLU A 177 16.44 14.07 -7.68
C GLU A 177 16.34 13.23 -6.39
N ILE A 178 17.23 12.27 -6.28
CA ILE A 178 17.42 11.45 -5.07
C ILE A 178 18.85 11.62 -4.58
N PRO A 179 19.06 12.11 -3.34
CA PRO A 179 20.40 12.27 -2.79
C PRO A 179 21.06 10.92 -2.50
N SER A 180 22.38 10.84 -2.64
CA SER A 180 23.16 9.66 -2.26
C SER A 180 23.01 9.34 -0.76
N PRO A 181 23.25 8.08 -0.32
CA PRO A 181 23.30 7.73 1.10
C PRO A 181 24.24 8.61 1.90
N PRO A 182 23.98 8.81 3.22
CA PRO A 182 24.89 9.56 4.07
C PRO A 182 26.30 8.94 4.06
N MET A 183 27.33 9.79 4.06
CA MET A 183 28.76 9.44 3.99
C MET A 183 29.18 8.86 2.63
N ASP A 184 29.56 9.75 1.73
CA ASP A 184 30.24 9.34 0.50
C ASP A 184 31.59 8.69 0.83
N THR A 185 31.95 7.64 0.11
CA THR A 185 33.27 7.02 0.21
C THR A 185 34.21 7.72 -0.75
N ILE A 186 35.42 8.03 -0.27
CA ILE A 186 36.51 8.42 -1.16
C ILE A 186 36.94 7.15 -1.90
N GLU A 187 36.80 7.13 -3.21
CA GLU A 187 37.28 6.03 -4.03
C GLU A 187 38.81 5.98 -4.03
N ARG A 188 39.40 4.85 -4.44
CA ARG A 188 40.87 4.65 -4.41
C ARG A 188 41.63 5.65 -5.27
N ASP A 189 40.99 6.28 -6.22
CA ASP A 189 41.53 7.33 -7.10
C ASP A 189 41.38 8.76 -6.54
N GLY A 190 40.81 8.90 -5.33
CA GLY A 190 40.59 10.19 -4.68
C GLY A 190 39.32 10.90 -5.11
N THR A 191 38.50 10.29 -5.99
CA THR A 191 37.20 10.83 -6.39
C THR A 191 36.14 10.55 -5.34
N LEU A 192 35.18 11.45 -5.18
CA LEU A 192 34.00 11.23 -4.33
C LEU A 192 33.04 10.30 -5.07
N GLY A 193 33.09 9.02 -4.79
CA GLY A 193 32.14 8.04 -5.36
C GLY A 193 30.74 8.24 -4.80
N LYS A 194 29.76 8.47 -5.69
CA LYS A 194 28.37 8.50 -5.28
C LYS A 194 27.95 7.13 -4.80
N ARG A 195 27.78 6.98 -3.48
CA ARG A 195 27.24 5.74 -2.90
C ARG A 195 25.80 5.50 -3.40
N LYS A 196 25.45 4.23 -3.48
CA LYS A 196 24.09 3.79 -3.83
C LYS A 196 23.46 3.03 -2.66
N TYR A 197 22.14 3.02 -2.61
CA TYR A 197 21.36 2.36 -1.56
C TYR A 197 21.38 0.85 -1.72
N ASP A 198 21.40 0.14 -0.58
CA ASP A 198 21.20 -1.32 -0.54
C ASP A 198 19.73 -1.68 -0.71
N THR A 199 18.85 -0.88 -0.12
CA THR A 199 17.41 -1.10 -0.18
C THR A 199 16.67 0.21 -0.42
N VAL A 200 15.80 0.22 -1.39
CA VAL A 200 14.83 1.30 -1.65
C VAL A 200 13.44 0.79 -1.33
N ILE A 201 12.68 1.56 -0.57
CA ILE A 201 11.32 1.23 -0.13
C ILE A 201 10.36 2.31 -0.63
N GLN A 202 9.22 1.89 -1.14
CA GLN A 202 8.06 2.76 -1.35
C GLN A 202 6.78 1.99 -1.04
N THR A 203 5.84 2.62 -0.33
CA THR A 203 4.56 1.99 -0.02
C THR A 203 3.43 2.98 -0.20
N MET A 204 2.48 2.64 -1.08
CA MET A 204 1.31 3.45 -1.41
C MET A 204 1.67 4.86 -1.91
N GLY A 205 2.75 4.96 -2.71
CA GLY A 205 3.28 6.22 -3.21
C GLY A 205 3.21 6.37 -4.73
N LEU A 206 3.34 5.25 -5.50
CA LEU A 206 3.24 5.31 -6.96
C LEU A 206 1.90 5.85 -7.45
N CYS A 207 0.82 5.57 -6.73
CA CYS A 207 -0.51 6.05 -7.07
C CYS A 207 -0.64 7.57 -7.02
N SER A 208 0.24 8.25 -6.28
CA SER A 208 0.22 9.70 -6.05
C SER A 208 1.33 10.44 -6.80
N ALA A 209 2.33 9.72 -7.30
CA ALA A 209 3.44 10.32 -8.03
C ALA A 209 2.94 10.97 -9.32
N ASN A 210 3.42 12.18 -9.65
CA ASN A 210 3.06 12.87 -10.88
C ASN A 210 3.61 12.12 -12.10
N ASP A 211 4.88 11.73 -12.05
CA ASP A 211 5.51 10.86 -13.06
C ASP A 211 6.07 9.59 -12.39
N PRO A 212 5.28 8.51 -12.27
CA PRO A 212 5.71 7.27 -11.64
C PRO A 212 6.78 6.52 -12.44
N VAL A 213 6.87 6.73 -13.77
CA VAL A 213 7.90 6.12 -14.60
C VAL A 213 9.25 6.78 -14.34
N ALA A 214 9.30 8.13 -14.32
CA ALA A 214 10.51 8.87 -13.97
C ALA A 214 10.95 8.54 -12.54
N LEU A 215 10.00 8.46 -11.61
CA LEU A 215 10.27 8.04 -10.23
C LEU A 215 10.97 6.68 -10.20
N LEU A 216 10.41 5.65 -10.82
CA LEU A 216 11.02 4.31 -10.84
C LEU A 216 12.40 4.30 -11.50
N LYS A 217 12.62 5.05 -12.57
CA LYS A 217 13.96 5.21 -13.20
C LYS A 217 14.97 5.77 -12.21
N ASN A 218 14.61 6.83 -11.48
CA ASN A 218 15.48 7.43 -10.46
C ASN A 218 15.76 6.45 -9.29
N LEU A 219 14.76 5.64 -8.88
CA LEU A 219 14.99 4.57 -7.89
C LEU A 219 16.01 3.55 -8.42
N GLY A 220 15.92 3.17 -9.70
CA GLY A 220 16.90 2.30 -10.34
C GLY A 220 18.30 2.88 -10.38
N ASP A 221 18.41 4.21 -10.58
CA ASP A 221 19.70 4.89 -10.64
C ASP A 221 20.37 5.05 -9.27
N CYS A 222 19.60 5.15 -8.20
CA CYS A 222 20.13 5.31 -6.85
C CYS A 222 20.37 3.98 -6.10
N VAL A 223 19.89 2.84 -6.59
CA VAL A 223 20.08 1.52 -6.00
C VAL A 223 21.34 0.84 -6.53
N LYS A 224 22.00 -0.01 -5.69
CA LYS A 224 23.17 -0.80 -6.10
C LYS A 224 22.81 -1.78 -7.22
N GLU A 225 23.68 -1.90 -8.21
CA GLU A 225 23.41 -2.67 -9.45
C GLU A 225 23.23 -4.17 -9.18
N ASP A 226 24.14 -4.80 -8.45
CA ASP A 226 24.12 -6.26 -8.28
C ASP A 226 23.30 -6.73 -7.07
N SER A 227 23.40 -6.02 -5.96
CA SER A 227 22.88 -6.45 -4.66
C SER A 227 21.70 -5.64 -4.17
N GLY A 228 21.44 -4.48 -4.79
CA GLY A 228 20.37 -3.58 -4.37
C GLY A 228 18.99 -4.13 -4.73
N ARG A 229 17.99 -3.73 -3.93
CA ARG A 229 16.59 -4.10 -4.13
C ARG A 229 15.69 -2.88 -4.00
N ILE A 230 14.68 -2.83 -4.86
CA ILE A 230 13.57 -1.88 -4.76
C ILE A 230 12.33 -2.68 -4.36
N LEU A 231 11.79 -2.38 -3.21
CA LEU A 231 10.66 -3.09 -2.59
C LEU A 231 9.45 -2.18 -2.53
N LEU A 232 8.37 -2.55 -3.23
CA LEU A 232 7.18 -1.74 -3.35
C LEU A 232 5.95 -2.49 -2.82
N LEU A 233 5.05 -1.75 -2.17
CA LEU A 233 3.71 -2.21 -1.81
C LEU A 233 2.73 -1.14 -2.27
N GLU A 234 2.01 -1.39 -3.36
CA GLU A 234 1.31 -0.32 -4.09
C GLU A 234 -0.15 -0.64 -4.37
N HIS A 235 -0.93 0.41 -4.63
CA HIS A 235 -2.28 0.32 -5.19
C HIS A 235 -2.24 0.41 -6.72
N GLY A 236 -3.08 -0.40 -7.37
CA GLY A 236 -3.24 -0.34 -8.82
C GLY A 236 -4.47 -1.09 -9.30
N ARG A 237 -4.57 -1.24 -10.61
CA ARG A 237 -5.62 -2.04 -11.23
C ARG A 237 -5.60 -3.47 -10.69
N GLY A 238 -6.80 -4.03 -10.51
CA GLY A 238 -6.97 -5.40 -10.05
C GLY A 238 -7.10 -6.41 -11.19
N ASN A 239 -7.26 -7.68 -10.84
CA ASN A 239 -7.34 -8.77 -11.81
C ASN A 239 -8.71 -8.85 -12.53
N TRP A 240 -9.74 -8.18 -12.02
CA TRP A 240 -11.10 -8.29 -12.55
C TRP A 240 -11.51 -7.05 -13.34
N LYS A 241 -11.90 -7.23 -14.59
CA LYS A 241 -12.34 -6.14 -15.49
C LYS A 241 -13.48 -5.30 -14.90
N TRP A 242 -14.48 -5.94 -14.26
CA TRP A 242 -15.58 -5.21 -13.64
C TRP A 242 -15.12 -4.33 -12.48
N LEU A 243 -14.16 -4.82 -11.66
CA LEU A 243 -13.58 -4.03 -10.55
C LEU A 243 -12.79 -2.84 -11.10
N ASN A 244 -12.00 -3.06 -12.14
CA ASN A 244 -11.27 -1.98 -12.81
C ASN A 244 -12.21 -0.90 -13.37
N GLY A 245 -13.37 -1.30 -13.91
CA GLY A 245 -14.41 -0.34 -14.31
C GLY A 245 -14.96 0.50 -13.14
N VAL A 246 -15.07 -0.09 -11.95
CA VAL A 246 -15.45 0.64 -10.72
C VAL A 246 -14.33 1.60 -10.31
N LEU A 247 -13.07 1.14 -10.31
CA LEU A 247 -11.92 1.98 -9.99
C LEU A 247 -11.83 3.18 -10.94
N ASP A 248 -11.96 2.95 -12.25
CA ASP A 248 -11.90 4.02 -13.26
C ASP A 248 -13.01 5.06 -13.04
N LYS A 249 -14.22 4.59 -12.73
CA LYS A 249 -15.36 5.47 -12.48
C LYS A 249 -15.14 6.44 -11.33
N PHE A 250 -14.58 5.97 -10.23
CA PHE A 250 -14.42 6.76 -9.02
C PHE A 250 -13.00 7.32 -8.84
N ALA A 251 -12.10 7.11 -9.83
CA ALA A 251 -10.70 7.49 -9.74
C ALA A 251 -10.51 8.98 -9.46
N GLU A 252 -11.20 9.85 -10.18
CA GLU A 252 -11.07 11.30 -10.03
C GLU A 252 -11.55 11.80 -8.65
N GLY A 253 -12.70 11.28 -8.18
CA GLY A 253 -13.20 11.59 -6.84
C GLY A 253 -12.25 11.14 -5.75
N HIS A 254 -11.74 9.92 -5.87
CA HIS A 254 -10.76 9.36 -4.94
C HIS A 254 -9.44 10.15 -4.95
N ALA A 255 -8.95 10.51 -6.12
CA ALA A 255 -7.72 11.30 -6.26
C ALA A 255 -7.85 12.69 -5.62
N LYS A 256 -8.96 13.37 -5.81
CA LYS A 256 -9.24 14.68 -5.17
C LYS A 256 -9.37 14.60 -3.65
N GLU A 257 -9.94 13.51 -3.13
CA GLU A 257 -10.16 13.33 -1.70
C GLU A 257 -8.91 12.81 -0.97
N PHE A 258 -8.25 11.80 -1.53
CA PHE A 258 -7.15 11.08 -0.87
C PHE A 258 -5.77 11.29 -1.51
N GLY A 259 -5.67 12.02 -2.62
CA GLY A 259 -4.40 12.23 -3.31
C GLY A 259 -3.86 10.99 -4.04
N CYS A 260 -4.71 10.01 -4.36
CA CYS A 260 -4.29 8.71 -4.90
C CYS A 260 -5.11 8.31 -6.13
N TRP A 261 -4.44 8.06 -7.24
CA TRP A 261 -4.99 7.46 -8.46
C TRP A 261 -4.92 5.94 -8.37
N TRP A 262 -5.90 5.33 -7.72
CA TRP A 262 -5.93 3.89 -7.42
C TRP A 262 -6.12 2.96 -8.63
N ASN A 263 -6.37 3.52 -9.82
CA ASN A 263 -6.62 2.79 -11.08
C ASN A 263 -5.40 2.70 -12.00
N ARG A 264 -4.19 2.98 -11.50
CA ARG A 264 -2.96 2.93 -12.30
C ARG A 264 -2.62 1.52 -12.78
N ASP A 265 -2.12 1.43 -14.01
CA ASP A 265 -1.54 0.21 -14.58
C ASP A 265 -0.09 0.07 -14.12
N LEU A 266 0.12 -0.65 -13.01
CA LEU A 266 1.44 -0.83 -12.43
C LEU A 266 2.36 -1.69 -13.32
N GLU A 267 1.81 -2.67 -14.05
CA GLU A 267 2.60 -3.51 -14.97
C GLU A 267 3.18 -2.66 -16.10
N GLY A 268 2.36 -1.81 -16.72
CA GLY A 268 2.79 -0.86 -17.74
C GLY A 268 3.85 0.11 -17.21
N ILE A 269 3.61 0.72 -16.05
CA ILE A 269 4.54 1.67 -15.41
C ILE A 269 5.92 1.01 -15.14
N ILE A 270 5.93 -0.21 -14.62
CA ILE A 270 7.17 -0.94 -14.34
C ILE A 270 7.90 -1.28 -15.64
N LYS A 271 7.18 -1.77 -16.65
CA LYS A 271 7.76 -2.06 -17.96
C LYS A 271 8.41 -0.82 -18.57
N ASP A 272 7.74 0.33 -18.52
CA ASP A 272 8.26 1.60 -19.10
C ASP A 272 9.43 2.17 -18.28
N SER A 273 9.59 1.77 -17.02
CA SER A 273 10.74 2.12 -16.19
C SER A 273 12.03 1.41 -16.62
N GLY A 274 11.93 0.26 -17.29
CA GLY A 274 13.06 -0.55 -17.69
C GLY A 274 13.74 -1.31 -16.56
N LEU A 275 13.11 -1.40 -15.37
CA LEU A 275 13.63 -2.18 -14.23
C LEU A 275 13.29 -3.68 -14.39
N ASP A 276 14.20 -4.55 -13.92
CA ASP A 276 13.98 -5.99 -13.89
C ASP A 276 13.04 -6.37 -12.74
N ILE A 277 12.02 -7.17 -13.03
CA ILE A 277 11.13 -7.74 -12.04
C ILE A 277 11.77 -8.96 -11.40
N VAL A 278 11.99 -8.94 -10.08
CA VAL A 278 12.46 -10.08 -9.29
C VAL A 278 11.28 -10.91 -8.78
N ASP A 279 10.28 -10.25 -8.19
CA ASP A 279 9.02 -10.87 -7.74
C ASP A 279 7.88 -9.85 -7.87
N MET A 280 6.75 -10.26 -8.40
CA MET A 280 5.57 -9.39 -8.55
C MET A 280 4.31 -10.21 -8.46
N TYR A 281 3.40 -9.84 -7.56
CA TYR A 281 2.08 -10.46 -7.45
C TYR A 281 1.06 -9.53 -6.82
N SER A 282 -0.19 -9.72 -7.18
CA SER A 282 -1.32 -9.02 -6.58
C SER A 282 -1.92 -9.82 -5.42
N VAL A 283 -2.46 -9.10 -4.45
CA VAL A 283 -3.11 -9.70 -3.27
C VAL A 283 -4.55 -10.04 -3.60
N TRP A 284 -4.85 -11.30 -3.80
CA TRP A 284 -6.12 -11.77 -4.35
C TRP A 284 -7.36 -11.38 -3.51
N TRP A 285 -7.28 -11.40 -2.17
CA TRP A 285 -8.43 -11.03 -1.31
C TRP A 285 -8.70 -9.52 -1.27
N HIS A 286 -7.82 -8.70 -1.86
CA HIS A 286 -8.05 -7.29 -2.15
C HIS A 286 -8.60 -7.09 -3.58
N GLY A 287 -9.12 -8.13 -4.22
CA GLY A 287 -9.51 -8.06 -5.63
C GLY A 287 -8.36 -7.86 -6.60
N GLY A 288 -7.13 -8.11 -6.14
CA GLY A 288 -5.92 -7.90 -6.92
C GLY A 288 -5.44 -6.44 -6.97
N THR A 289 -6.04 -5.53 -6.20
CA THR A 289 -5.72 -4.09 -6.26
C THR A 289 -4.53 -3.67 -5.41
N THR A 290 -4.01 -4.55 -4.57
CA THR A 290 -2.78 -4.33 -3.81
C THR A 290 -1.68 -5.22 -4.37
N TRP A 291 -0.56 -4.62 -4.68
CA TRP A 291 0.55 -5.27 -5.35
C TRP A 291 1.79 -5.30 -4.47
N TRP A 292 2.40 -6.47 -4.41
CA TRP A 292 3.74 -6.69 -3.88
C TRP A 292 4.71 -6.76 -5.04
N ILE A 293 5.75 -5.94 -5.01
CA ILE A 293 6.66 -5.80 -6.14
C ILE A 293 8.09 -5.73 -5.60
N GLU A 294 8.97 -6.54 -6.17
CA GLU A 294 10.41 -6.49 -5.95
C GLU A 294 11.11 -6.29 -7.29
N LEU A 295 11.87 -5.21 -7.39
CA LEU A 295 12.59 -4.84 -8.60
C LEU A 295 14.10 -4.73 -8.31
N LYS A 296 14.88 -4.78 -9.38
CA LYS A 296 16.33 -4.49 -9.37
C LYS A 296 16.71 -3.68 -10.60
N LYS A 297 17.87 -3.03 -10.53
CA LYS A 297 18.46 -2.41 -11.71
C LYS A 297 18.87 -3.50 -12.71
N PRO A 298 18.57 -3.36 -14.02
CA PRO A 298 19.08 -4.28 -15.03
C PRO A 298 20.62 -4.26 -15.03
N LYS A 299 21.22 -5.40 -15.25
CA LYS A 299 22.68 -5.45 -15.47
C LYS A 299 23.00 -4.75 -16.77
N ALA A 300 24.04 -3.94 -16.78
CA ALA A 300 24.59 -3.42 -18.03
C ALA A 300 24.98 -4.60 -18.91
N ILE A 301 24.41 -4.68 -20.11
CA ILE A 301 24.74 -5.73 -21.09
C ILE A 301 26.20 -5.51 -21.44
N SER A 302 27.09 -6.38 -20.97
CA SER A 302 28.41 -6.51 -21.57
C SER A 302 28.18 -7.14 -22.94
N GLU A 303 28.66 -6.51 -23.99
CA GLU A 303 28.43 -6.86 -25.42
C GLU A 303 28.85 -8.30 -25.83
N ASN A 304 29.05 -9.23 -24.91
CA ASN A 304 29.57 -10.56 -25.16
C ASN A 304 28.83 -11.70 -24.44
N THR A 305 27.50 -11.71 -24.43
CA THR A 305 26.77 -12.96 -24.10
C THR A 305 25.38 -12.94 -24.74
N GLU A 306 25.19 -13.86 -25.70
CA GLU A 306 23.86 -14.35 -26.08
C GLU A 306 23.26 -15.06 -24.86
N ASP A 307 22.56 -14.34 -24.01
CA ASP A 307 21.83 -14.91 -22.89
C ASP A 307 20.33 -14.88 -23.20
N GLN A 308 19.76 -16.07 -23.15
CA GLN A 308 18.37 -16.35 -23.51
C GLN A 308 17.44 -15.54 -22.62
N ASP A 309 16.52 -14.80 -23.24
CA ASP A 309 15.36 -14.17 -22.63
C ASP A 309 14.54 -15.19 -21.82
N ILE A 310 14.80 -15.28 -20.52
CA ILE A 310 13.90 -15.95 -19.59
C ILE A 310 12.84 -14.92 -19.21
N PRO A 311 11.59 -15.06 -19.63
CA PRO A 311 10.56 -14.11 -19.27
C PRO A 311 10.38 -14.04 -17.75
N PRO A 312 10.11 -12.85 -17.17
CA PRO A 312 9.90 -12.69 -15.74
C PRO A 312 8.78 -13.60 -15.28
N LYS A 313 9.02 -14.33 -14.19
CA LYS A 313 8.06 -15.27 -13.61
C LYS A 313 6.92 -14.49 -12.95
N LEU A 314 5.90 -14.16 -13.71
CA LEU A 314 4.61 -13.75 -13.14
C LEU A 314 4.07 -14.94 -12.36
N ARG A 315 4.02 -14.83 -11.03
CA ARG A 315 3.46 -15.88 -10.19
C ARG A 315 1.96 -15.93 -10.38
N ASN A 316 1.46 -17.10 -10.81
CA ASN A 316 0.03 -17.39 -10.82
C ASN A 316 -0.53 -17.31 -9.38
N ASP A 317 -1.78 -16.83 -9.26
CA ASP A 317 -2.53 -16.63 -7.99
C ASP A 317 -2.49 -17.85 -7.03
N GLU A 318 -2.27 -19.06 -7.52
CA GLU A 318 -2.20 -20.27 -6.71
C GLU A 318 -0.91 -20.41 -5.89
N GLU A 319 0.24 -19.98 -6.41
CA GLU A 319 1.51 -19.97 -5.65
C GLU A 319 1.53 -18.85 -4.61
N ALA A 320 0.89 -17.73 -4.91
CA ALA A 320 0.71 -16.64 -3.96
C ALA A 320 -0.14 -17.08 -2.74
N LYS A 321 -1.18 -17.88 -2.95
CA LYS A 321 -2.05 -18.42 -1.88
C LYS A 321 -1.28 -19.26 -0.86
N LYS A 322 -0.34 -20.10 -1.29
CA LYS A 322 0.45 -20.99 -0.40
C LYS A 322 1.41 -20.26 0.55
N LYS A 323 1.76 -19.01 0.28
CA LYS A 323 2.74 -18.24 1.07
C LYS A 323 2.11 -17.47 2.24
N TRP A 324 0.78 -17.51 2.42
CA TRP A 324 0.02 -16.68 3.36
C TRP A 324 -0.68 -17.42 4.50
N TRP A 325 -0.62 -18.76 4.54
CA TRP A 325 -1.15 -19.61 5.63
C TRP A 325 -0.07 -20.06 6.59
#